data_3239893e593b9eeeef26f7a21342ae8b
#
_entry.id   3239893e593b9eeeef26f7a21342ae8b
#
_cell.length_a   1.000
_cell.length_b   1.000
_cell.length_c   1.000
_cell.angle_alpha   90.00
_cell.angle_beta   90.00
_cell.angle_gamma   90.00
#
_symmetry.space_group_name_H-M   'P 1'
#
loop_
_entity.id
_entity.type
_entity.pdbx_description
1 polymer ?
#
loop_
_entity_poly.entity_id
_entity_poly.type
_entity_poly.pdbx_seq_one_letter_code
_entity_poly.pdbx_strand_id
1 'polypeptide(L)'
;TSDYLGMLRELAPEWAHGTPGALEAQQLPHLHTVVWIDVAGQGEDEPGLLRFSDLIARGNAADPRLAQVAATLKATDPINIQFTSGTTGFPKGATLTHRNILNNGFFIGECMKLTPEDRLCIPVPLYHCFGMVLGNLACLTHGGTIVYPNDGFDPITVLQTVQDERCTGLHGVPTMFIAELDHPRFAEFNLSTLRTGIMAGSPCPTEVMKRVVEQMNLREITIAYGMTETSPVSCQSATSTPLDKRVSTVGQVQPHLEVKIVDPETGAIVPRGERGEFCTKGYSVMHGYWEDAAKTHEAIDADGWMHTGDLATMDAEGYVNIVGRIKDMVIRGGENIYPRE
;
A
#
# COMPACT_ATOMS: atom_id res chain seq x y z
N THR A 1 -4.86 -18.54 8.51
CA THR A 1 -4.94 -18.63 7.03
C THR A 1 -6.39 -18.80 6.64
N SER A 2 -6.87 -18.06 5.64
CA SER A 2 -8.24 -18.17 5.13
C SER A 2 -8.41 -19.47 4.35
N ASP A 3 -9.53 -20.16 4.53
CA ASP A 3 -9.90 -21.37 3.77
C ASP A 3 -10.60 -20.95 2.46
N TYR A 4 -9.80 -20.60 1.44
CA TYR A 4 -10.34 -20.17 0.15
C TYR A 4 -11.07 -21.29 -0.59
N LEU A 5 -10.64 -22.57 -0.44
CA LEU A 5 -11.35 -23.69 -1.03
C LEU A 5 -12.70 -23.94 -0.36
N GLY A 6 -12.77 -23.79 0.97
CA GLY A 6 -14.05 -23.84 1.69
C GLY A 6 -15.02 -22.75 1.22
N MET A 7 -14.56 -21.51 1.06
CA MET A 7 -15.36 -20.42 0.51
C MET A 7 -15.86 -20.72 -0.91
N LEU A 8 -15.00 -21.28 -1.76
CA LEU A 8 -15.36 -21.66 -3.12
C LEU A 8 -16.39 -22.79 -3.13
N ARG A 9 -16.29 -23.76 -2.22
CA ARG A 9 -17.27 -24.86 -2.08
C ARG A 9 -18.67 -24.35 -1.73
N GLU A 10 -18.77 -23.26 -0.98
CA GLU A 10 -20.06 -22.62 -0.66
C GLU A 10 -20.61 -21.81 -1.84
N LEU A 11 -19.75 -21.05 -2.53
CA LEU A 11 -20.16 -20.10 -3.58
C LEU A 11 -20.33 -20.72 -4.96
N ALA A 12 -19.60 -21.77 -5.26
CA ALA A 12 -19.59 -22.42 -6.56
C ALA A 12 -19.35 -23.94 -6.41
N PRO A 13 -20.25 -24.69 -5.75
CA PRO A 13 -20.05 -26.12 -5.49
C PRO A 13 -19.90 -26.98 -6.76
N GLU A 14 -20.35 -26.47 -7.89
CA GLU A 14 -20.28 -27.14 -9.20
C GLU A 14 -18.85 -27.39 -9.67
N TRP A 15 -17.85 -26.65 -9.15
CA TRP A 15 -16.43 -26.85 -9.54
C TRP A 15 -15.92 -28.28 -9.23
N ALA A 16 -16.46 -28.91 -8.16
CA ALA A 16 -16.04 -30.25 -7.76
C ALA A 16 -16.28 -31.34 -8.85
N HIS A 17 -17.17 -31.05 -9.78
CA HIS A 17 -17.52 -31.94 -10.91
C HIS A 17 -17.36 -31.26 -12.27
N GLY A 18 -16.84 -30.03 -12.29
CA GLY A 18 -16.66 -29.21 -13.48
C GLY A 18 -15.41 -29.59 -14.29
N THR A 19 -15.35 -29.07 -15.50
CA THR A 19 -14.14 -29.14 -16.33
C THR A 19 -13.25 -27.94 -16.05
N PRO A 20 -11.94 -28.11 -15.78
CA PRO A 20 -11.03 -27.00 -15.55
C PRO A 20 -11.05 -25.96 -16.68
N GLY A 21 -11.38 -24.71 -16.36
CA GLY A 21 -11.51 -23.63 -17.34
C GLY A 21 -12.89 -23.49 -18.01
N ALA A 22 -13.86 -24.32 -17.62
CA ALA A 22 -15.23 -24.28 -18.12
C ALA A 22 -16.24 -24.45 -16.96
N LEU A 23 -16.02 -23.73 -15.86
CA LEU A 23 -16.92 -23.73 -14.71
C LEU A 23 -18.24 -23.02 -15.07
N GLU A 24 -19.36 -23.66 -14.70
CA GLU A 24 -20.73 -23.12 -14.83
C GLU A 24 -21.36 -23.02 -13.43
N ALA A 25 -20.98 -22.00 -12.67
CA ALA A 25 -21.49 -21.79 -11.33
C ALA A 25 -22.79 -20.98 -11.33
N GLN A 26 -23.83 -21.47 -10.66
CA GLN A 26 -25.15 -20.81 -10.63
C GLN A 26 -25.11 -19.46 -9.90
N GLN A 27 -24.39 -19.39 -8.78
CA GLN A 27 -24.28 -18.15 -8.01
C GLN A 27 -23.24 -17.17 -8.59
N LEU A 28 -22.30 -17.66 -9.39
CA LEU A 28 -21.21 -16.88 -9.99
C LEU A 28 -21.16 -17.11 -11.51
N PRO A 29 -22.19 -16.66 -12.27
CA PRO A 29 -22.34 -17.04 -13.69
C PRO A 29 -21.23 -16.53 -14.62
N HIS A 30 -20.40 -15.60 -14.15
CA HIS A 30 -19.24 -15.07 -14.88
C HIS A 30 -17.90 -15.69 -14.43
N LEU A 31 -17.91 -16.60 -13.45
CA LEU A 31 -16.71 -17.31 -13.00
C LEU A 31 -16.56 -18.62 -13.79
N HIS A 32 -15.71 -18.61 -14.81
CA HIS A 32 -15.50 -19.78 -15.69
C HIS A 32 -14.21 -20.54 -15.39
N THR A 33 -13.25 -19.90 -14.74
CA THR A 33 -11.93 -20.51 -14.48
C THR A 33 -11.46 -20.19 -13.08
N VAL A 34 -11.12 -21.22 -12.32
CA VAL A 34 -10.41 -21.08 -11.04
C VAL A 34 -9.05 -21.75 -11.20
N VAL A 35 -7.99 -21.00 -10.91
CA VAL A 35 -6.62 -21.49 -10.99
C VAL A 35 -6.12 -21.85 -9.61
N TRP A 36 -5.63 -23.07 -9.47
CA TRP A 36 -5.04 -23.62 -8.25
C TRP A 36 -3.52 -23.45 -8.26
N ILE A 37 -2.98 -22.74 -7.29
CA ILE A 37 -1.55 -22.61 -7.06
C ILE A 37 -1.19 -23.47 -5.86
N ASP A 38 -0.67 -24.66 -6.11
CA ASP A 38 -0.19 -25.57 -5.06
C ASP A 38 1.27 -25.25 -4.74
N VAL A 39 1.47 -24.39 -3.74
CA VAL A 39 2.81 -23.96 -3.30
C VAL A 39 3.58 -25.09 -2.63
N ALA A 40 2.89 -26.02 -1.97
CA ALA A 40 3.52 -27.10 -1.22
C ALA A 40 3.74 -28.38 -2.05
N GLY A 41 3.13 -28.49 -3.23
CA GLY A 41 3.16 -29.72 -4.05
C GLY A 41 2.46 -30.91 -3.38
N GLN A 42 1.62 -30.64 -2.37
CA GLN A 42 0.97 -31.64 -1.53
C GLN A 42 -0.55 -31.69 -1.73
N GLY A 43 -1.09 -30.82 -2.59
CA GLY A 43 -2.53 -30.75 -2.86
C GLY A 43 -3.02 -32.00 -3.58
N GLU A 44 -4.15 -32.56 -3.12
CA GLU A 44 -4.88 -33.54 -3.90
C GLU A 44 -5.37 -32.92 -5.21
N ASP A 45 -5.57 -33.73 -6.25
CA ASP A 45 -6.14 -33.25 -7.50
C ASP A 45 -7.57 -32.75 -7.26
N GLU A 46 -7.77 -31.47 -7.47
CA GLU A 46 -9.08 -30.84 -7.38
C GLU A 46 -9.69 -30.75 -8.80
N PRO A 47 -10.62 -31.64 -9.15
CA PRO A 47 -10.96 -31.94 -10.55
C PRO A 47 -11.44 -30.76 -11.39
N GLY A 48 -12.15 -29.82 -10.78
CA GLY A 48 -12.67 -28.63 -11.47
C GLY A 48 -11.71 -27.44 -11.52
N LEU A 49 -10.54 -27.52 -10.87
CA LEU A 49 -9.56 -26.44 -10.83
C LEU A 49 -8.48 -26.62 -11.89
N LEU A 50 -8.09 -25.54 -12.53
CA LEU A 50 -6.95 -25.52 -13.45
C LEU A 50 -5.66 -25.34 -12.64
N ARG A 51 -4.73 -26.30 -12.73
CA ARG A 51 -3.42 -26.14 -12.11
C ARG A 51 -2.65 -24.97 -12.74
N PHE A 52 -1.95 -24.19 -11.95
CA PHE A 52 -1.16 -23.06 -12.43
C PHE A 52 -0.07 -23.52 -13.41
N SER A 53 0.56 -24.68 -13.17
CA SER A 53 1.52 -25.28 -14.09
C SER A 53 0.92 -25.56 -15.48
N ASP A 54 -0.34 -26.06 -15.52
CA ASP A 54 -1.03 -26.34 -16.76
C ASP A 54 -1.44 -25.06 -17.49
N LEU A 55 -1.80 -24.02 -16.74
CA LEU A 55 -2.05 -22.69 -17.30
C LEU A 55 -0.78 -22.14 -17.97
N ILE A 56 0.36 -22.22 -17.30
CA ILE A 56 1.66 -21.82 -17.87
C ILE A 56 1.99 -22.63 -19.13
N ALA A 57 1.80 -23.94 -19.10
CA ALA A 57 2.06 -24.83 -20.23
C ALA A 57 1.19 -24.52 -21.47
N ARG A 58 0.01 -23.93 -21.29
CA ARG A 58 -0.86 -23.47 -22.39
C ARG A 58 -0.42 -22.11 -22.96
N GLY A 59 0.46 -21.39 -22.27
CA GLY A 59 0.96 -20.08 -22.70
C GLY A 59 1.83 -20.17 -23.95
N ASN A 60 1.74 -19.17 -24.81
CA ASN A 60 2.61 -19.01 -25.97
C ASN A 60 3.18 -17.59 -26.01
N ALA A 61 4.46 -17.44 -25.68
CA ALA A 61 5.13 -16.13 -25.67
C ALA A 61 5.21 -15.47 -27.07
N ALA A 62 5.06 -16.26 -28.14
CA ALA A 62 5.04 -15.76 -29.52
C ALA A 62 3.62 -15.47 -30.03
N ASP A 63 2.60 -15.49 -29.18
CA ASP A 63 1.23 -15.21 -29.61
C ASP A 63 1.11 -13.74 -30.09
N PRO A 64 0.73 -13.51 -31.38
CA PRO A 64 0.65 -12.17 -31.94
C PRO A 64 -0.38 -11.26 -31.26
N ARG A 65 -1.35 -11.84 -30.54
CA ARG A 65 -2.33 -11.09 -29.76
C ARG A 65 -1.69 -10.29 -28.62
N LEU A 66 -0.54 -10.74 -28.07
CA LEU A 66 0.18 -10.01 -27.04
C LEU A 66 0.59 -8.62 -27.53
N ALA A 67 1.19 -8.53 -28.72
CA ALA A 67 1.58 -7.25 -29.30
C ALA A 67 0.36 -6.39 -29.67
N GLN A 68 -0.72 -7.01 -30.17
CA GLN A 68 -1.96 -6.30 -30.49
C GLN A 68 -2.61 -5.69 -29.26
N VAL A 69 -2.73 -6.45 -28.17
CA VAL A 69 -3.28 -5.96 -26.89
C VAL A 69 -2.37 -4.87 -26.32
N ALA A 70 -1.05 -5.10 -26.26
CA ALA A 70 -0.10 -4.11 -25.76
C ALA A 70 -0.22 -2.75 -26.47
N ALA A 71 -0.46 -2.74 -27.77
CA ALA A 71 -0.63 -1.53 -28.56
C ALA A 71 -1.93 -0.73 -28.24
N THR A 72 -2.91 -1.36 -27.58
CA THR A 72 -4.16 -0.70 -27.18
C THR A 72 -4.11 -0.10 -25.78
N LEU A 73 -3.17 -0.53 -24.94
CA LEU A 73 -3.07 -0.11 -23.53
C LEU A 73 -2.63 1.36 -23.42
N LYS A 74 -3.23 2.08 -22.50
CA LYS A 74 -2.94 3.46 -22.16
C LYS A 74 -2.55 3.59 -20.69
N ALA A 75 -1.71 4.56 -20.38
CA ALA A 75 -1.32 4.85 -19.01
C ALA A 75 -2.51 5.19 -18.08
N THR A 76 -3.63 5.60 -18.65
CA THR A 76 -4.87 5.94 -17.95
C THR A 76 -5.84 4.76 -17.80
N ASP A 77 -5.51 3.60 -18.36
CA ASP A 77 -6.37 2.42 -18.22
C ASP A 77 -6.31 1.89 -16.76
N PRO A 78 -7.45 1.47 -16.21
CA PRO A 78 -7.50 0.77 -14.93
C PRO A 78 -6.66 -0.52 -14.97
N ILE A 79 -5.82 -0.71 -13.97
CA ILE A 79 -4.99 -1.91 -13.86
C ILE A 79 -5.16 -2.63 -12.52
N ASN A 80 -5.65 -1.92 -11.51
CA ASN A 80 -5.80 -2.48 -10.18
C ASN A 80 -7.10 -1.99 -9.55
N ILE A 81 -7.86 -2.91 -8.96
CA ILE A 81 -8.99 -2.60 -8.08
C ILE A 81 -8.60 -3.08 -6.70
N GLN A 82 -8.34 -2.13 -5.81
CA GLN A 82 -7.91 -2.43 -4.46
C GLN A 82 -9.02 -2.16 -3.46
N PHE A 83 -9.46 -3.22 -2.77
CA PHE A 83 -10.53 -3.11 -1.80
C PHE A 83 -10.02 -2.49 -0.49
N THR A 84 -10.75 -1.50 0.01
CA THR A 84 -10.52 -0.87 1.31
C THR A 84 -11.64 -1.25 2.26
N SER A 85 -11.32 -1.38 3.57
CA SER A 85 -12.33 -1.55 4.60
C SER A 85 -13.12 -0.25 4.73
N GLY A 86 -14.31 -0.21 4.12
CA GLY A 86 -15.20 0.94 4.24
C GLY A 86 -15.68 1.11 5.69
N THR A 87 -15.71 2.34 6.19
CA THR A 87 -16.30 2.67 7.50
C THR A 87 -17.80 2.35 7.58
N THR A 88 -18.43 2.00 6.47
CA THR A 88 -19.86 1.66 6.33
C THR A 88 -20.12 0.15 6.27
N GLY A 89 -19.11 -0.70 6.51
CA GLY A 89 -19.28 -2.17 6.59
C GLY A 89 -19.05 -2.92 5.27
N PHE A 90 -19.25 -2.31 4.10
CA PHE A 90 -18.93 -2.94 2.82
C PHE A 90 -17.61 -2.43 2.26
N PRO A 91 -16.72 -3.33 1.79
CA PRO A 91 -15.48 -2.93 1.14
C PRO A 91 -15.76 -2.10 -0.12
N LYS A 92 -14.94 -1.07 -0.35
CA LYS A 92 -14.98 -0.24 -1.56
C LYS A 92 -13.77 -0.56 -2.44
N GLY A 93 -13.98 -0.77 -3.74
CA GLY A 93 -12.91 -1.05 -4.69
C GLY A 93 -12.32 0.23 -5.29
N ALA A 94 -11.22 0.73 -4.73
CA ALA A 94 -10.50 1.86 -5.34
C ALA A 94 -9.87 1.41 -6.67
N THR A 95 -10.26 2.07 -7.76
CA THR A 95 -9.79 1.76 -9.11
C THR A 95 -8.57 2.61 -9.44
N LEU A 96 -7.43 1.95 -9.63
CA LEU A 96 -6.14 2.58 -9.88
C LEU A 96 -5.66 2.30 -11.31
N THR A 97 -5.09 3.31 -11.95
CA THR A 97 -4.54 3.24 -13.30
C THR A 97 -3.03 2.96 -13.28
N HIS A 98 -2.46 2.56 -14.42
CA HIS A 98 -1.01 2.47 -14.57
C HIS A 98 -0.32 3.77 -14.16
N ARG A 99 -0.86 4.93 -14.59
CA ARG A 99 -0.32 6.25 -14.27
C ARG A 99 -0.30 6.52 -12.77
N ASN A 100 -1.35 6.14 -12.06
CA ASN A 100 -1.44 6.34 -10.62
C ASN A 100 -0.29 5.61 -9.90
N ILE A 101 -0.28 4.27 -10.01
CA ILE A 101 0.59 3.44 -9.19
C ILE A 101 2.06 3.49 -9.62
N LEU A 102 2.35 3.58 -10.93
CA LEU A 102 3.73 3.59 -11.42
C LEU A 102 4.45 4.88 -11.05
N ASN A 103 3.80 6.05 -11.27
CA ASN A 103 4.40 7.33 -10.86
C ASN A 103 4.58 7.41 -9.35
N ASN A 104 3.60 6.90 -8.58
CA ASN A 104 3.72 6.91 -7.13
C ASN A 104 4.89 6.05 -6.67
N GLY A 105 5.03 4.82 -7.20
CA GLY A 105 6.19 3.96 -6.94
C GLY A 105 7.52 4.64 -7.29
N PHE A 106 7.60 5.33 -8.43
CA PHE A 106 8.79 6.07 -8.83
C PHE A 106 9.16 7.17 -7.81
N PHE A 107 8.24 8.08 -7.49
CA PHE A 107 8.55 9.17 -6.55
C PHE A 107 8.81 8.68 -5.13
N ILE A 108 8.21 7.58 -4.71
CA ILE A 108 8.54 6.92 -3.43
C ILE A 108 10.00 6.47 -3.42
N GLY A 109 10.45 5.80 -4.49
CA GLY A 109 11.83 5.36 -4.62
C GLY A 109 12.83 6.53 -4.66
N GLU A 110 12.50 7.62 -5.36
CA GLU A 110 13.29 8.86 -5.34
C GLU A 110 13.44 9.43 -3.93
N CYS A 111 12.35 9.49 -3.13
CA CYS A 111 12.40 9.95 -1.73
C CYS A 111 13.29 9.05 -0.85
N MET A 112 13.34 7.75 -1.13
CA MET A 112 14.19 6.77 -0.45
C MET A 112 15.61 6.75 -0.99
N LYS A 113 15.86 7.41 -2.12
CA LYS A 113 17.11 7.34 -2.89
C LYS A 113 17.50 5.90 -3.25
N LEU A 114 16.51 5.16 -3.79
CA LEU A 114 16.76 3.81 -4.28
C LEU A 114 17.66 3.83 -5.52
N THR A 115 18.51 2.82 -5.62
CA THR A 115 19.43 2.58 -6.72
C THR A 115 19.42 1.11 -7.13
N PRO A 116 19.99 0.71 -8.26
CA PRO A 116 20.09 -0.70 -8.65
C PRO A 116 20.86 -1.58 -7.67
N GLU A 117 21.69 -1.00 -6.81
CA GLU A 117 22.47 -1.71 -5.79
C GLU A 117 21.63 -2.03 -4.55
N ASP A 118 20.45 -1.41 -4.41
CA ASP A 118 19.61 -1.63 -3.24
C ASP A 118 18.86 -2.96 -3.29
N ARG A 119 18.74 -3.55 -2.10
CA ARG A 119 18.01 -4.78 -1.83
C ARG A 119 16.98 -4.49 -0.75
N LEU A 120 15.71 -4.40 -1.14
CA LEU A 120 14.62 -3.99 -0.25
C LEU A 120 13.88 -5.21 0.30
N CYS A 121 13.93 -5.42 1.61
CA CYS A 121 13.11 -6.40 2.32
C CYS A 121 11.69 -5.89 2.51
N ILE A 122 10.70 -6.66 2.04
CA ILE A 122 9.28 -6.29 2.02
C ILE A 122 8.47 -7.33 2.80
N PRO A 123 8.37 -7.22 4.14
CA PRO A 123 7.57 -8.14 4.97
C PRO A 123 6.08 -7.77 5.01
N VAL A 124 5.69 -6.66 4.39
CA VAL A 124 4.31 -6.18 4.34
C VAL A 124 3.51 -6.87 3.24
N PRO A 125 2.18 -7.03 3.39
CA PRO A 125 1.36 -7.77 2.42
C PRO A 125 1.39 -7.17 1.01
N LEU A 126 1.61 -8.02 0.00
CA LEU A 126 1.70 -7.61 -1.41
C LEU A 126 0.34 -7.27 -2.04
N TYR A 127 -0.76 -7.74 -1.45
CA TYR A 127 -2.12 -7.38 -1.85
C TYR A 127 -2.55 -6.00 -1.31
N HIS A 128 -1.71 -5.35 -0.51
CA HIS A 128 -1.89 -3.98 -0.02
C HIS A 128 -0.96 -3.03 -0.77
N CYS A 129 -1.39 -1.78 -0.98
CA CYS A 129 -0.58 -0.75 -1.66
C CYS A 129 0.82 -0.60 -1.05
N PHE A 130 1.00 -0.84 0.24
CA PHE A 130 2.31 -0.76 0.87
C PHE A 130 3.29 -1.75 0.24
N GLY A 131 2.96 -3.04 0.17
CA GLY A 131 3.84 -4.02 -0.47
C GLY A 131 3.92 -3.84 -1.98
N MET A 132 2.76 -3.60 -2.64
CA MET A 132 2.70 -3.51 -4.10
C MET A 132 3.38 -2.24 -4.63
N VAL A 133 3.03 -1.06 -4.15
CA VAL A 133 3.50 0.20 -4.72
C VAL A 133 4.78 0.67 -4.04
N LEU A 134 4.79 0.81 -2.69
CA LEU A 134 5.96 1.31 -1.97
C LEU A 134 7.11 0.30 -2.01
N GLY A 135 6.80 -1.00 -2.05
CA GLY A 135 7.81 -2.06 -2.19
C GLY A 135 8.12 -2.37 -3.64
N ASN A 136 7.25 -3.13 -4.30
CA ASN A 136 7.55 -3.72 -5.61
C ASN A 136 7.77 -2.66 -6.70
N LEU A 137 6.84 -1.70 -6.86
CA LEU A 137 6.97 -0.71 -7.93
C LEU A 137 8.11 0.28 -7.68
N ALA A 138 8.38 0.65 -6.41
CA ALA A 138 9.53 1.49 -6.11
C ALA A 138 10.86 0.80 -6.48
N CYS A 139 11.03 -0.48 -6.15
CA CYS A 139 12.20 -1.25 -6.59
C CYS A 139 12.26 -1.39 -8.11
N LEU A 140 11.14 -1.75 -8.75
CA LEU A 140 11.09 -1.98 -10.19
C LEU A 140 11.47 -0.72 -10.99
N THR A 141 11.01 0.45 -10.56
CA THR A 141 11.30 1.72 -11.23
C THR A 141 12.74 2.19 -11.06
N HIS A 142 13.47 1.66 -10.07
CA HIS A 142 14.86 2.02 -9.76
C HIS A 142 15.85 0.89 -10.03
N GLY A 143 15.38 -0.26 -10.55
CA GLY A 143 16.22 -1.42 -10.81
C GLY A 143 16.72 -2.13 -9.55
N GLY A 144 16.15 -1.82 -8.39
CA GLY A 144 16.52 -2.44 -7.12
C GLY A 144 16.03 -3.89 -6.99
N THR A 145 16.66 -4.65 -6.10
CA THR A 145 16.28 -6.03 -5.82
C THR A 145 15.13 -6.09 -4.82
N ILE A 146 14.11 -6.86 -5.14
CA ILE A 146 12.98 -7.14 -4.26
C ILE A 146 13.31 -8.41 -3.44
N VAL A 147 13.16 -8.35 -2.12
CA VAL A 147 13.39 -9.49 -1.21
C VAL A 147 12.16 -9.74 -0.37
N TYR A 148 11.59 -10.93 -0.47
CA TYR A 148 10.44 -11.35 0.34
C TYR A 148 10.92 -12.31 1.43
N PRO A 149 10.73 -11.98 2.73
CA PRO A 149 11.24 -12.83 3.80
C PRO A 149 10.43 -14.11 4.01
N ASN A 150 9.10 -14.04 3.85
CA ASN A 150 8.20 -15.17 4.05
C ASN A 150 6.79 -14.84 3.51
N ASP A 151 5.88 -15.82 3.51
CA ASP A 151 4.46 -15.65 3.13
C ASP A 151 3.69 -14.77 4.12
N GLY A 152 4.13 -14.68 5.38
CA GLY A 152 3.57 -13.84 6.42
C GLY A 152 4.67 -13.19 7.26
N PHE A 153 4.31 -12.19 8.05
CA PHE A 153 5.27 -11.53 8.93
C PHE A 153 5.68 -12.42 10.10
N ASP A 154 6.97 -12.67 10.22
CA ASP A 154 7.64 -13.24 11.38
C ASP A 154 8.93 -12.45 11.64
N PRO A 155 9.13 -11.86 12.84
CA PRO A 155 10.24 -10.95 13.11
C PRO A 155 11.61 -11.62 12.96
N ILE A 156 11.74 -12.89 13.33
CA ILE A 156 13.01 -13.63 13.20
C ILE A 156 13.34 -13.88 11.74
N THR A 157 12.36 -14.32 10.97
CA THR A 157 12.55 -14.56 9.53
C THR A 157 12.92 -13.28 8.80
N VAL A 158 12.33 -12.13 9.18
CA VAL A 158 12.70 -10.83 8.61
C VAL A 158 14.15 -10.49 8.94
N LEU A 159 14.54 -10.54 10.22
CA LEU A 159 15.92 -10.22 10.65
C LEU A 159 16.97 -11.15 9.99
N GLN A 160 16.66 -12.44 9.92
CA GLN A 160 17.50 -13.41 9.24
C GLN A 160 17.63 -13.10 7.74
N THR A 161 16.52 -12.81 7.06
CA THR A 161 16.54 -12.46 5.64
C THR A 161 17.33 -11.17 5.38
N VAL A 162 17.17 -10.16 6.23
CA VAL A 162 17.95 -8.92 6.11
C VAL A 162 19.44 -9.22 6.16
N GLN A 163 19.88 -10.06 7.09
CA GLN A 163 21.29 -10.45 7.21
C GLN A 163 21.78 -11.28 6.02
N ASP A 164 21.07 -12.36 5.67
CA ASP A 164 21.50 -13.35 4.68
C ASP A 164 21.50 -12.75 3.27
N GLU A 165 20.47 -11.99 2.93
CA GLU A 165 20.32 -11.30 1.65
C GLU A 165 21.04 -9.95 1.62
N ARG A 166 21.66 -9.54 2.74
CA ARG A 166 22.36 -8.25 2.87
C ARG A 166 21.47 -7.09 2.43
N CYS A 167 20.21 -7.07 2.90
CA CYS A 167 19.28 -6.04 2.52
C CYS A 167 19.79 -4.65 2.94
N THR A 168 19.56 -3.67 2.06
CA THR A 168 19.90 -2.25 2.30
C THR A 168 18.71 -1.43 2.73
N GLY A 169 17.51 -1.97 2.51
CA GLY A 169 16.25 -1.36 2.89
C GLY A 169 15.30 -2.34 3.56
N LEU A 170 14.44 -1.80 4.44
CA LEU A 170 13.40 -2.57 5.13
C LEU A 170 12.13 -1.74 5.25
N HIS A 171 11.01 -2.32 4.83
CA HIS A 171 9.67 -1.76 5.03
C HIS A 171 8.99 -2.39 6.24
N GLY A 172 8.14 -1.61 6.91
CA GLY A 172 7.32 -2.15 7.99
C GLY A 172 6.31 -1.15 8.51
N VAL A 173 5.29 -1.68 9.17
CA VAL A 173 4.43 -0.87 10.04
C VAL A 173 5.08 -0.76 11.44
N PRO A 174 4.73 0.25 12.25
CA PRO A 174 5.37 0.43 13.57
C PRO A 174 5.39 -0.83 14.44
N THR A 175 4.30 -1.62 14.45
CA THR A 175 4.22 -2.85 15.23
C THR A 175 5.18 -3.94 14.77
N MET A 176 5.53 -4.00 13.47
CA MET A 176 6.54 -4.91 12.96
C MET A 176 7.93 -4.54 13.48
N PHE A 177 8.32 -3.27 13.37
CA PHE A 177 9.59 -2.78 13.91
C PHE A 177 9.70 -2.98 15.43
N ILE A 178 8.60 -2.78 16.17
CA ILE A 178 8.57 -3.07 17.62
C ILE A 178 8.83 -4.56 17.87
N ALA A 179 8.15 -5.46 17.15
CA ALA A 179 8.31 -6.90 17.31
C ALA A 179 9.74 -7.38 16.97
N GLU A 180 10.36 -6.76 15.97
CA GLU A 180 11.76 -7.02 15.60
C GLU A 180 12.72 -6.53 16.68
N LEU A 181 12.61 -5.25 17.11
CA LEU A 181 13.47 -4.61 18.10
C LEU A 181 13.38 -5.24 19.50
N ASP A 182 12.19 -5.69 19.90
CA ASP A 182 11.94 -6.27 21.22
C ASP A 182 12.16 -7.80 21.24
N HIS A 183 12.53 -8.39 20.10
CA HIS A 183 12.75 -9.84 20.05
C HIS A 183 14.01 -10.22 20.85
N PRO A 184 13.97 -11.24 21.73
CA PRO A 184 15.11 -11.65 22.57
C PRO A 184 16.40 -11.96 21.80
N ARG A 185 16.27 -12.42 20.56
CA ARG A 185 17.39 -12.75 19.68
C ARG A 185 17.83 -11.61 18.76
N PHE A 186 17.28 -10.40 18.91
CA PHE A 186 17.58 -9.26 18.04
C PHE A 186 19.07 -9.00 17.89
N ALA A 187 19.82 -9.07 19.00
CA ALA A 187 21.27 -8.82 19.02
C ALA A 187 22.11 -9.87 18.29
N GLU A 188 21.53 -11.00 17.87
CA GLU A 188 22.23 -12.06 17.11
C GLU A 188 22.40 -11.68 15.63
N PHE A 189 21.63 -10.72 15.11
CA PHE A 189 21.57 -10.40 13.68
C PHE A 189 22.44 -9.21 13.30
N ASN A 190 23.13 -9.32 12.17
CA ASN A 190 23.91 -8.22 11.60
C ASN A 190 23.05 -7.40 10.63
N LEU A 191 22.63 -6.22 11.06
CA LEU A 191 21.82 -5.29 10.29
C LEU A 191 22.61 -4.11 9.70
N SER A 192 23.94 -4.19 9.67
CA SER A 192 24.81 -3.09 9.27
C SER A 192 24.70 -2.67 7.81
N THR A 193 24.09 -3.48 6.96
CA THR A 193 23.83 -3.17 5.55
C THR A 193 22.60 -2.28 5.35
N LEU A 194 21.67 -2.24 6.32
CA LEU A 194 20.49 -1.39 6.24
C LEU A 194 20.87 0.08 6.22
N ARG A 195 20.15 0.88 5.43
CA ARG A 195 20.28 2.34 5.38
C ARG A 195 18.94 3.03 5.30
N THR A 196 17.98 2.50 4.52
CA THR A 196 16.71 3.14 4.15
C THR A 196 15.52 2.22 4.34
N GLY A 197 14.33 2.75 4.15
CA GLY A 197 13.05 2.04 4.26
C GLY A 197 11.90 2.99 4.49
N ILE A 198 10.73 2.43 4.72
CA ILE A 198 9.53 3.20 5.06
C ILE A 198 8.89 2.60 6.30
N MET A 199 8.58 3.47 7.29
CA MET A 199 7.65 3.17 8.35
C MET A 199 6.34 3.92 8.08
N ALA A 200 5.24 3.19 7.87
CA ALA A 200 3.94 3.77 7.50
C ALA A 200 2.77 2.86 7.91
N GLY A 201 1.55 3.24 7.53
CA GLY A 201 0.32 2.47 7.75
C GLY A 201 -0.39 2.74 9.07
N SER A 202 0.27 3.41 10.00
CA SER A 202 -0.30 3.94 11.25
C SER A 202 0.59 5.07 11.78
N PRO A 203 0.18 5.79 12.83
CA PRO A 203 1.05 6.78 13.48
C PRO A 203 2.38 6.16 13.89
N CYS A 204 3.49 6.79 13.51
CA CYS A 204 4.84 6.32 13.79
C CYS A 204 5.34 6.89 15.13
N PRO A 205 5.47 6.08 16.20
CA PRO A 205 5.92 6.59 17.49
C PRO A 205 7.37 7.08 17.42
N THR A 206 7.62 8.28 17.94
CA THR A 206 8.95 8.92 17.92
C THR A 206 10.05 8.03 18.49
N GLU A 207 9.78 7.36 19.61
CA GLU A 207 10.78 6.49 20.27
C GLU A 207 11.08 5.22 19.44
N VAL A 208 10.07 4.67 18.74
CA VAL A 208 10.31 3.53 17.83
C VAL A 208 11.19 3.98 16.67
N MET A 209 10.92 5.15 16.08
CA MET A 209 11.73 5.70 15.00
C MET A 209 13.19 5.92 15.43
N LYS A 210 13.45 6.46 16.63
CA LYS A 210 14.80 6.64 17.17
C LYS A 210 15.51 5.29 17.31
N ARG A 211 14.84 4.30 17.91
CA ARG A 211 15.41 2.95 18.08
C ARG A 211 15.74 2.30 16.72
N VAL A 212 14.87 2.43 15.74
CA VAL A 212 15.09 1.90 14.38
C VAL A 212 16.31 2.55 13.73
N VAL A 213 16.46 3.87 13.85
CA VAL A 213 17.63 4.60 13.35
C VAL A 213 18.93 4.17 14.04
N GLU A 214 18.90 4.03 15.36
CA GLU A 214 20.09 3.75 16.18
C GLU A 214 20.49 2.26 16.17
N GLN A 215 19.50 1.35 16.33
CA GLN A 215 19.74 -0.08 16.57
C GLN A 215 19.68 -0.91 15.30
N MET A 216 18.91 -0.49 14.27
CA MET A 216 18.79 -1.20 13.00
C MET A 216 19.59 -0.52 11.86
N ASN A 217 20.36 0.52 12.14
CA ASN A 217 21.12 1.30 11.16
C ASN A 217 20.30 1.96 10.04
N LEU A 218 18.97 2.09 10.20
CA LEU A 218 18.07 2.69 9.21
C LEU A 218 18.09 4.23 9.27
N ARG A 219 19.27 4.82 9.06
CA ARG A 219 19.52 6.27 9.22
C ARG A 219 18.72 7.12 8.24
N GLU A 220 18.41 6.56 7.08
CA GLU A 220 17.67 7.18 5.99
C GLU A 220 16.21 6.69 5.89
N ILE A 221 15.68 6.06 6.96
CA ILE A 221 14.27 5.64 6.98
C ILE A 221 13.34 6.84 6.79
N THR A 222 12.27 6.66 6.01
CA THR A 222 11.26 7.70 5.73
C THR A 222 9.91 7.32 6.33
N ILE A 223 9.06 8.31 6.53
CA ILE A 223 7.65 8.16 6.86
C ILE A 223 6.84 8.56 5.63
N ALA A 224 5.77 7.83 5.34
CA ALA A 224 4.85 8.14 4.26
C ALA A 224 3.40 8.17 4.76
N TYR A 225 2.62 9.07 4.22
CA TYR A 225 1.19 9.22 4.46
C TYR A 225 0.40 9.15 3.15
N GLY A 226 -0.72 8.47 3.23
CA GLY A 226 -1.68 8.38 2.16
C GLY A 226 -2.71 7.28 2.42
N MET A 227 -3.48 6.96 1.41
CA MET A 227 -4.56 5.97 1.45
C MET A 227 -4.64 5.26 0.10
N THR A 228 -5.31 4.12 0.03
CA THR A 228 -5.44 3.36 -1.21
C THR A 228 -5.94 4.22 -2.37
N GLU A 229 -6.89 5.11 -2.09
CA GLU A 229 -7.50 6.05 -3.01
C GLU A 229 -6.52 7.11 -3.56
N THR A 230 -5.31 7.21 -3.00
CA THR A 230 -4.24 8.12 -3.44
C THR A 230 -2.96 7.40 -3.92
N SER A 231 -3.03 6.09 -4.19
CA SER A 231 -2.10 5.23 -4.95
C SER A 231 -0.72 4.86 -4.35
N PRO A 232 -0.41 4.86 -3.06
CA PRO A 232 -1.18 5.41 -1.97
C PRO A 232 -0.62 6.72 -1.41
N VAL A 233 0.63 7.14 -1.76
CA VAL A 233 1.36 8.19 -1.02
C VAL A 233 1.05 9.59 -1.55
N SER A 234 0.57 10.44 -0.65
CA SER A 234 0.41 11.89 -0.90
C SER A 234 1.55 12.71 -0.31
N CYS A 235 2.05 12.32 0.87
CA CYS A 235 3.19 12.98 1.52
C CYS A 235 4.24 11.95 1.95
N GLN A 236 5.52 12.33 1.89
CA GLN A 236 6.63 11.52 2.37
C GLN A 236 7.77 12.41 2.89
N SER A 237 8.47 11.97 3.94
CA SER A 237 9.71 12.61 4.35
C SER A 237 10.86 12.21 3.42
N ALA A 238 11.77 13.13 3.15
CA ALA A 238 13.02 12.82 2.46
C ALA A 238 14.03 12.16 3.42
N THR A 239 14.98 11.40 2.89
CA THR A 239 16.09 10.83 3.68
C THR A 239 16.92 11.90 4.40
N SER A 240 16.98 13.12 3.83
CA SER A 240 17.68 14.28 4.39
C SER A 240 16.85 15.10 5.37
N THR A 241 15.57 14.77 5.57
CA THR A 241 14.70 15.47 6.55
C THR A 241 15.30 15.30 7.96
N PRO A 242 15.47 16.40 8.74
CA PRO A 242 15.92 16.31 10.12
C PRO A 242 15.09 15.33 10.94
N LEU A 243 15.70 14.61 11.88
CA LEU A 243 15.05 13.52 12.61
C LEU A 243 13.81 14.01 13.38
N ASP A 244 13.88 15.18 14.01
CA ASP A 244 12.78 15.80 14.72
C ASP A 244 11.55 16.04 13.82
N LYS A 245 11.76 16.56 12.61
CA LYS A 245 10.70 16.74 11.61
C LYS A 245 10.19 15.40 11.07
N ARG A 246 11.10 14.43 10.86
CA ARG A 246 10.77 13.10 10.34
C ARG A 246 9.89 12.30 11.28
N VAL A 247 10.09 12.45 12.60
CA VAL A 247 9.31 11.73 13.63
C VAL A 247 8.03 12.46 14.06
N SER A 248 7.89 13.74 13.74
CA SER A 248 6.73 14.57 14.15
C SER A 248 5.79 14.92 13.01
N THR A 249 6.16 14.61 11.75
CA THR A 249 5.36 14.92 10.55
C THR A 249 5.31 13.73 9.62
N VAL A 250 4.42 13.77 8.65
CA VAL A 250 4.37 12.77 7.56
C VAL A 250 5.15 13.23 6.32
N GLY A 251 6.01 14.22 6.48
CA GLY A 251 6.83 14.79 5.42
C GLY A 251 6.12 15.87 4.62
N GLN A 252 6.60 16.09 3.41
CA GLN A 252 6.10 17.07 2.45
C GLN A 252 5.33 16.39 1.32
N VAL A 253 4.58 17.18 0.54
CA VAL A 253 3.83 16.67 -0.62
C VAL A 253 4.76 16.03 -1.64
N GLN A 254 4.32 14.91 -2.21
CA GLN A 254 5.04 14.23 -3.31
C GLN A 254 5.08 15.12 -4.58
N PRO A 255 6.14 14.99 -5.40
CA PRO A 255 6.23 15.74 -6.65
C PRO A 255 4.99 15.58 -7.53
N HIS A 256 4.59 16.67 -8.19
CA HIS A 256 3.43 16.73 -9.09
C HIS A 256 2.08 16.42 -8.45
N LEU A 257 1.98 16.53 -7.14
CA LEU A 257 0.73 16.55 -6.40
C LEU A 257 0.49 17.95 -5.83
N GLU A 258 -0.76 18.28 -5.63
CA GLU A 258 -1.21 19.45 -4.95
C GLU A 258 -1.91 19.05 -3.64
N VAL A 259 -1.70 19.84 -2.59
CA VAL A 259 -2.31 19.61 -1.27
C VAL A 259 -2.89 20.92 -0.76
N LYS A 260 -4.08 20.85 -0.20
CA LYS A 260 -4.69 21.95 0.57
C LYS A 260 -5.24 21.39 1.88
N ILE A 261 -5.25 22.26 2.91
CA ILE A 261 -5.96 22.00 4.16
C ILE A 261 -7.17 22.91 4.17
N VAL A 262 -8.36 22.34 4.34
CA VAL A 262 -9.63 23.08 4.27
C VAL A 262 -10.43 22.93 5.54
N ASP A 263 -11.17 23.94 5.90
CA ASP A 263 -12.19 23.86 6.93
C ASP A 263 -13.29 22.87 6.49
N PRO A 264 -13.60 21.82 7.28
CA PRO A 264 -14.53 20.77 6.86
C PRO A 264 -15.98 21.23 6.67
N GLU A 265 -16.37 22.37 7.28
CA GLU A 265 -17.74 22.89 7.21
C GLU A 265 -17.93 23.85 6.03
N THR A 266 -16.94 24.72 5.82
CA THR A 266 -17.02 25.78 4.81
C THR A 266 -16.32 25.48 3.50
N GLY A 267 -15.40 24.50 3.49
CA GLY A 267 -14.53 24.18 2.36
C GLY A 267 -13.44 25.23 2.09
N ALA A 268 -13.34 26.27 2.92
CA ALA A 268 -12.35 27.33 2.78
C ALA A 268 -10.95 26.82 3.15
N ILE A 269 -9.92 27.25 2.40
CA ILE A 269 -8.53 26.94 2.75
C ILE A 269 -8.17 27.64 4.05
N VAL A 270 -7.66 26.88 5.04
CA VAL A 270 -7.22 27.42 6.32
C VAL A 270 -5.78 27.94 6.25
N PRO A 271 -5.39 28.93 7.08
CA PRO A 271 -4.02 29.40 7.21
C PRO A 271 -3.04 28.28 7.59
N ARG A 272 -1.74 28.48 7.26
CA ARG A 272 -0.68 27.56 7.69
C ARG A 272 -0.65 27.46 9.23
N GLY A 273 -0.53 26.21 9.72
CA GLY A 273 -0.55 25.88 11.14
C GLY A 273 -1.95 25.63 11.70
N GLU A 274 -3.01 26.04 11.03
CA GLU A 274 -4.38 25.74 11.43
C GLU A 274 -4.80 24.34 10.96
N ARG A 275 -5.72 23.74 11.72
CA ARG A 275 -6.24 22.39 11.45
C ARG A 275 -7.40 22.45 10.48
N GLY A 276 -7.44 21.50 9.56
CA GLY A 276 -8.54 21.29 8.64
C GLY A 276 -8.45 19.91 7.96
N GLU A 277 -9.35 19.61 7.04
CA GLU A 277 -9.31 18.40 6.24
C GLU A 277 -8.16 18.45 5.25
N PHE A 278 -7.40 17.35 5.18
CA PHE A 278 -6.38 17.16 4.16
C PHE A 278 -7.03 16.78 2.84
N CYS A 279 -6.83 17.60 1.82
CA CYS A 279 -7.24 17.29 0.45
C CYS A 279 -6.04 17.22 -0.46
N THR A 280 -6.04 16.25 -1.39
CA THR A 280 -4.97 16.05 -2.37
C THR A 280 -5.51 15.96 -3.78
N LYS A 281 -4.72 16.41 -4.76
CA LYS A 281 -5.06 16.38 -6.18
C LYS A 281 -3.82 16.07 -7.00
N GLY A 282 -4.01 15.36 -8.10
CA GLY A 282 -2.96 15.06 -9.07
C GLY A 282 -2.97 13.63 -9.56
N TYR A 283 -1.84 13.19 -10.08
CA TYR A 283 -1.73 11.87 -10.73
C TYR A 283 -2.04 10.70 -9.80
N SER A 284 -1.88 10.85 -8.49
CA SER A 284 -2.07 9.76 -7.51
C SER A 284 -3.53 9.48 -7.18
N VAL A 285 -4.43 10.44 -7.39
CA VAL A 285 -5.85 10.28 -7.08
C VAL A 285 -6.45 9.19 -7.97
N MET A 286 -7.15 8.23 -7.36
CA MET A 286 -7.80 7.11 -8.03
C MET A 286 -8.73 7.56 -9.17
N HIS A 287 -9.01 6.66 -10.11
CA HIS A 287 -10.03 6.90 -11.12
C HIS A 287 -11.44 7.04 -10.51
N GLY A 288 -11.69 6.31 -9.42
CA GLY A 288 -12.95 6.28 -8.68
C GLY A 288 -13.12 4.94 -7.96
N TYR A 289 -14.24 4.77 -7.26
CA TYR A 289 -14.62 3.47 -6.73
C TYR A 289 -15.28 2.63 -7.82
N TRP A 290 -14.91 1.35 -7.91
CA TRP A 290 -15.44 0.41 -8.90
C TRP A 290 -16.95 0.29 -8.78
N GLU A 291 -17.65 0.59 -9.87
CA GLU A 291 -19.13 0.55 -9.99
C GLU A 291 -19.88 1.35 -8.91
N ASP A 292 -19.24 2.36 -8.29
CA ASP A 292 -19.84 3.21 -7.26
C ASP A 292 -19.58 4.69 -7.55
N ALA A 293 -20.34 5.23 -8.50
CA ALA A 293 -20.25 6.63 -8.89
C ALA A 293 -20.64 7.58 -7.74
N ALA A 294 -21.63 7.19 -6.91
CA ALA A 294 -22.07 8.01 -5.79
C ALA A 294 -20.95 8.21 -4.77
N LYS A 295 -20.30 7.13 -4.33
CA LYS A 295 -19.16 7.19 -3.43
C LYS A 295 -17.95 7.89 -4.04
N THR A 296 -17.77 7.77 -5.35
CA THR A 296 -16.72 8.50 -6.07
C THR A 296 -16.93 10.00 -5.98
N HIS A 297 -18.15 10.49 -6.22
CA HIS A 297 -18.49 11.92 -6.12
C HIS A 297 -18.47 12.45 -4.68
N GLU A 298 -18.71 11.60 -3.67
CA GLU A 298 -18.52 11.97 -2.26
C GLU A 298 -17.04 12.18 -1.91
N ALA A 299 -16.15 11.40 -2.52
CA ALA A 299 -14.72 11.39 -2.20
C ALA A 299 -13.90 12.35 -3.05
N ILE A 300 -14.29 12.56 -4.32
CA ILE A 300 -13.57 13.41 -5.27
C ILE A 300 -14.53 14.50 -5.76
N ASP A 301 -14.19 15.76 -5.48
CA ASP A 301 -15.00 16.90 -5.89
C ASP A 301 -14.91 17.19 -7.41
N ALA A 302 -15.74 18.12 -7.89
CA ALA A 302 -15.82 18.49 -9.32
C ALA A 302 -14.50 19.07 -9.87
N ASP A 303 -13.65 19.62 -9.00
CA ASP A 303 -12.34 20.16 -9.37
C ASP A 303 -11.23 19.09 -9.31
N GLY A 304 -11.55 17.86 -8.93
CA GLY A 304 -10.64 16.71 -8.86
C GLY A 304 -9.84 16.63 -7.58
N TRP A 305 -10.28 17.27 -6.51
CA TRP A 305 -9.69 17.13 -5.18
C TRP A 305 -10.26 15.91 -4.47
N MET A 306 -9.37 15.05 -4.00
CA MET A 306 -9.71 13.94 -3.10
C MET A 306 -9.82 14.46 -1.68
N HIS A 307 -10.99 14.32 -1.08
CA HIS A 307 -11.28 14.57 0.33
C HIS A 307 -10.97 13.32 1.13
N THR A 308 -9.92 13.38 1.98
CA THR A 308 -9.43 12.18 2.66
C THR A 308 -10.22 11.83 3.92
N GLY A 309 -10.93 12.78 4.49
CA GLY A 309 -11.55 12.67 5.80
C GLY A 309 -10.55 12.69 6.97
N ASP A 310 -9.26 12.84 6.68
CA ASP A 310 -8.22 12.98 7.69
C ASP A 310 -7.98 14.46 7.99
N LEU A 311 -7.81 14.80 9.28
CA LEU A 311 -7.49 16.12 9.74
C LEU A 311 -5.98 16.31 9.80
N ALA A 312 -5.51 17.43 9.29
CA ALA A 312 -4.09 17.77 9.24
C ALA A 312 -3.82 19.24 9.55
N THR A 313 -2.57 19.52 9.89
CA THR A 313 -1.97 20.86 9.87
C THR A 313 -0.81 20.87 8.89
N MET A 314 -0.46 22.03 8.35
CA MET A 314 0.71 22.19 7.48
C MET A 314 1.51 23.39 7.95
N ASP A 315 2.80 23.21 8.23
CA ASP A 315 3.67 24.29 8.69
C ASP A 315 4.13 25.22 7.54
N ALA A 316 4.86 26.27 7.88
CA ALA A 316 5.35 27.26 6.91
C ALA A 316 6.33 26.64 5.89
N GLU A 317 7.02 25.57 6.25
CA GLU A 317 7.96 24.85 5.39
C GLU A 317 7.28 23.77 4.52
N GLY A 318 5.95 23.56 4.69
CA GLY A 318 5.17 22.59 3.94
C GLY A 318 5.16 21.18 4.50
N TYR A 319 5.66 20.98 5.72
CA TYR A 319 5.52 19.70 6.41
C TYR A 319 4.11 19.51 6.93
N VAL A 320 3.57 18.32 6.70
CA VAL A 320 2.21 17.95 7.09
C VAL A 320 2.23 17.10 8.35
N ASN A 321 1.32 17.38 9.26
CA ASN A 321 1.07 16.55 10.44
C ASN A 321 -0.40 16.09 10.43
N ILE A 322 -0.63 14.77 10.50
CA ILE A 322 -1.97 14.20 10.60
C ILE A 322 -2.37 14.17 12.07
N VAL A 323 -3.45 14.87 12.40
CA VAL A 323 -3.88 15.09 13.79
C VAL A 323 -5.13 14.31 14.19
N GLY A 324 -5.85 13.70 13.24
CA GLY A 324 -7.03 12.87 13.54
C GLY A 324 -7.84 12.54 12.31
N ARG A 325 -9.08 12.12 12.53
CA ARG A 325 -10.08 11.90 11.48
C ARG A 325 -11.35 12.69 11.77
N ILE A 326 -12.00 13.19 10.73
CA ILE A 326 -13.28 13.93 10.87
C ILE A 326 -14.33 13.04 11.54
N LYS A 327 -14.39 11.76 11.17
CA LYS A 327 -15.37 10.79 11.71
C LYS A 327 -15.13 10.38 13.16
N ASP A 328 -13.90 10.55 13.65
CA ASP A 328 -13.53 10.21 15.04
C ASP A 328 -13.75 11.39 15.99
N MET A 329 -14.15 12.56 15.46
CA MET A 329 -14.44 13.75 16.23
C MET A 329 -15.68 13.56 17.08
N VAL A 330 -15.58 13.88 18.37
CA VAL A 330 -16.69 13.85 19.33
C VAL A 330 -17.09 15.31 19.64
N ILE A 331 -18.36 15.65 19.45
CA ILE A 331 -18.88 16.97 19.84
C ILE A 331 -19.40 16.87 21.27
N ARG A 332 -18.83 17.66 22.19
CA ARG A 332 -19.27 17.75 23.59
C ARG A 332 -19.44 19.22 23.99
N GLY A 333 -20.67 19.58 24.36
CA GLY A 333 -20.98 20.94 24.80
C GLY A 333 -20.81 22.03 23.75
N GLY A 334 -20.81 21.66 22.45
CA GLY A 334 -20.56 22.60 21.33
C GLY A 334 -19.09 22.73 20.93
N GLU A 335 -18.19 22.00 21.59
CA GLU A 335 -16.77 21.93 21.24
C GLU A 335 -16.43 20.62 20.54
N ASN A 336 -15.59 20.68 19.51
CA ASN A 336 -15.10 19.54 18.77
C ASN A 336 -13.90 18.92 19.52
N ILE A 337 -14.09 17.72 20.09
CA ILE A 337 -13.05 16.97 20.77
C ILE A 337 -12.51 15.89 19.82
N TYR A 338 -11.19 15.84 19.69
CA TYR A 338 -10.50 14.86 18.86
C TYR A 338 -9.80 13.84 19.76
N PRO A 339 -10.01 12.51 19.56
CA PRO A 339 -9.51 11.45 20.46
C PRO A 339 -7.99 11.40 20.67
N ARG A 340 -7.23 12.20 19.94
CA ARG A 340 -5.77 12.32 20.07
C ARG A 340 -5.32 13.45 21.00
N GLU A 341 -6.22 14.31 21.42
CA GLU A 341 -6.01 15.34 22.44
C GLU A 341 -6.43 14.81 23.81
#